data_8f73b219d2afc81479cb89dd3d71abaa
#
_entry.id   8f73b219d2afc81479cb89dd3d71abaa
#
_cell.length_a   1.000
_cell.length_b   1.000
_cell.length_c   1.000
_cell.angle_alpha   90.00
_cell.angle_beta   90.00
_cell.angle_gamma   90.00
#
_symmetry.space_group_name_H-M   'P 1'
#
loop_
_entity.id
_entity.type
_entity.pdbx_description
1 polymer ?
#
loop_
_entity_poly.entity_id
_entity_poly.type
_entity_poly.pdbx_seq_one_letter_code
_entity_poly.pdbx_strand_id
1 'polypeptide(L)'
;MCIRDSYGSYASTGTGPISSPQKNLRSVTMLWQNVEQFLIANEYVVSGSVSDLSLLKGESMGLGKQNSGTLGSNKVLLAGLGIDIGSDFDLLHAGYGPTADAMANGNIVGAGIPSGPPTGAITKLMSANQGKFTLLNVTADQLAQMDGDRNLWTPYTIAAGTYPGQSNDVNTIAQPNFLAVNDSVNEQDVYLLTKALYENLPFLQAIHKATKAMNIDSAISGLPVPLHPGAARYYKEMGINIPDHLL
;
A
#
# COMPACT_ATOMS: atom_id res chain seq x y z
N MET A 1 1.72 11.45 -10.85
CA MET A 1 1.40 10.01 -10.74
C MET A 1 1.52 9.60 -9.29
N CYS A 2 0.56 8.86 -8.74
CA CYS A 2 0.67 8.29 -7.40
C CYS A 2 1.46 6.98 -7.49
N ILE A 3 2.55 6.86 -6.74
CA ILE A 3 3.47 5.71 -6.77
C ILE A 3 3.62 5.19 -5.34
N ARG A 4 3.70 3.86 -5.18
CA ARG A 4 4.12 3.25 -3.91
C ARG A 4 5.60 3.51 -3.71
N ASP A 5 6.00 3.65 -2.46
CA ASP A 5 7.38 3.91 -2.07
C ASP A 5 8.35 2.86 -2.63
N SER A 6 8.01 1.57 -2.53
CA SER A 6 8.81 0.48 -3.09
C SER A 6 9.11 0.65 -4.59
N TYR A 7 8.12 1.07 -5.38
CA TYR A 7 8.34 1.33 -6.81
C TYR A 7 9.13 2.61 -7.05
N GLY A 8 9.00 3.61 -6.20
CA GLY A 8 9.84 4.81 -6.20
C GLY A 8 11.29 4.47 -5.91
N SER A 9 11.55 3.63 -4.92
CA SER A 9 12.88 3.11 -4.60
C SER A 9 13.46 2.28 -5.74
N TYR A 10 12.70 1.35 -6.33
CA TYR A 10 13.14 0.59 -7.50
C TYR A 10 13.42 1.48 -8.70
N ALA A 11 12.61 2.50 -8.93
CA ALA A 11 12.83 3.48 -10.00
C ALA A 11 14.10 4.31 -9.76
N SER A 12 14.35 4.71 -8.53
CA SER A 12 15.55 5.47 -8.16
C SER A 12 16.84 4.67 -8.36
N THR A 13 16.84 3.40 -7.97
CA THR A 13 18.03 2.53 -7.95
C THR A 13 18.20 1.70 -9.23
N GLY A 14 17.15 1.51 -10.04
CA GLY A 14 17.16 0.60 -11.18
C GLY A 14 17.18 -0.86 -10.77
N THR A 15 16.48 -1.21 -9.69
CA THR A 15 16.41 -2.57 -9.13
C THR A 15 15.01 -3.16 -9.20
N GLY A 16 14.84 -4.40 -8.75
CA GLY A 16 13.53 -5.05 -8.76
C GLY A 16 12.95 -5.17 -10.18
N PRO A 17 11.68 -4.77 -10.38
CA PRO A 17 11.04 -4.82 -11.70
C PRO A 17 11.48 -3.71 -12.66
N ILE A 18 12.30 -2.76 -12.23
CA ILE A 18 12.78 -1.62 -13.01
C ILE A 18 14.27 -1.80 -13.30
N SER A 19 14.60 -2.10 -14.55
CA SER A 19 15.95 -2.53 -14.96
C SER A 19 16.99 -1.40 -15.05
N SER A 20 16.57 -0.13 -14.95
CA SER A 20 17.49 1.02 -15.02
C SER A 20 17.00 2.19 -14.14
N PRO A 21 17.92 2.94 -13.49
CA PRO A 21 17.55 4.10 -12.68
C PRO A 21 16.79 5.16 -13.46
N GLN A 22 15.66 5.60 -12.93
CA GLN A 22 14.84 6.68 -13.49
C GLN A 22 15.25 8.01 -12.83
N LYS A 23 16.38 8.58 -13.28
CA LYS A 23 17.00 9.77 -12.67
C LYS A 23 16.16 11.03 -12.77
N ASN A 24 15.14 11.04 -13.63
CA ASN A 24 14.22 12.15 -13.85
C ASN A 24 12.96 12.07 -12.99
N LEU A 25 12.84 11.10 -12.10
CA LEU A 25 11.72 11.02 -11.17
C LEU A 25 11.92 11.99 -10.01
N ARG A 26 10.88 12.75 -9.67
CA ARG A 26 10.85 13.67 -8.54
C ARG A 26 9.62 13.47 -7.69
N SER A 27 9.79 13.59 -6.38
CA SER A 27 8.68 13.58 -5.43
C SER A 27 7.99 14.94 -5.38
N VAL A 28 6.69 14.93 -5.15
CA VAL A 28 5.90 16.13 -4.84
C VAL A 28 5.50 16.11 -3.38
N THR A 29 4.86 15.05 -2.92
CA THR A 29 4.37 14.90 -1.56
C THR A 29 4.10 13.45 -1.20
N MET A 30 4.22 13.13 0.08
CA MET A 30 3.64 11.94 0.67
C MET A 30 2.12 12.06 0.65
N LEU A 31 1.42 10.95 0.36
CA LEU A 31 -0.04 10.87 0.36
C LEU A 31 -0.53 10.16 1.63
N TRP A 32 -0.94 8.91 1.51
CA TRP A 32 -1.41 8.07 2.62
C TRP A 32 -0.74 6.72 2.60
N GLN A 33 -0.82 6.00 3.72
CA GLN A 33 -0.26 4.66 3.82
C GLN A 33 -1.05 3.68 2.93
N ASN A 34 -0.31 2.86 2.20
CA ASN A 34 -0.81 1.69 1.49
C ASN A 34 -0.61 0.49 2.40
N VAL A 35 -1.68 0.11 3.08
CA VAL A 35 -1.68 -0.91 4.12
C VAL A 35 -1.92 -2.28 3.49
N GLU A 36 -1.06 -3.24 3.76
CA GLU A 36 -1.24 -4.61 3.31
C GLU A 36 -2.37 -5.28 4.11
N GLN A 37 -3.34 -5.84 3.41
CA GLN A 37 -4.52 -6.45 4.00
C GLN A 37 -4.72 -7.83 3.38
N PHE A 38 -4.27 -8.86 4.10
CA PHE A 38 -4.48 -10.25 3.74
C PHE A 38 -5.74 -10.76 4.43
N LEU A 39 -6.65 -11.35 3.66
CA LEU A 39 -7.90 -11.94 4.15
C LEU A 39 -7.99 -13.39 3.70
N ILE A 40 -8.49 -14.24 4.57
CA ILE A 40 -8.85 -15.64 4.22
C ILE A 40 -10.22 -16.02 4.79
N ALA A 41 -10.83 -17.06 4.22
CA ALA A 41 -12.04 -17.64 4.77
C ALA A 41 -11.75 -18.27 6.14
N ASN A 42 -12.66 -18.11 7.09
CA ASN A 42 -12.46 -18.50 8.49
C ASN A 42 -12.16 -19.97 8.70
N GLU A 43 -12.62 -20.84 7.82
CA GLU A 43 -12.33 -22.29 7.85
C GLU A 43 -10.84 -22.61 7.67
N TYR A 44 -10.05 -21.69 7.11
CA TYR A 44 -8.61 -21.84 6.91
C TYR A 44 -7.77 -21.11 7.97
N VAL A 45 -8.39 -20.43 8.93
CA VAL A 45 -7.68 -19.71 9.98
C VAL A 45 -7.18 -20.68 11.05
N VAL A 46 -5.87 -20.72 11.26
CA VAL A 46 -5.22 -21.54 12.28
C VAL A 46 -4.54 -20.64 13.33
N SER A 47 -3.62 -19.79 12.91
CA SER A 47 -2.91 -18.86 13.80
C SER A 47 -3.48 -17.44 13.79
N GLY A 48 -4.23 -17.08 12.74
CA GLY A 48 -4.70 -15.72 12.49
C GLY A 48 -3.61 -14.77 12.02
N SER A 49 -2.48 -15.30 11.56
CA SER A 49 -1.38 -14.54 10.98
C SER A 49 -1.14 -14.92 9.52
N VAL A 50 -0.34 -14.13 8.80
CA VAL A 50 0.00 -14.38 7.39
C VAL A 50 0.69 -15.72 7.15
N SER A 51 1.19 -16.40 8.20
CA SER A 51 1.69 -17.78 8.08
C SER A 51 0.62 -18.76 7.64
N ASP A 52 -0.66 -18.49 7.93
CA ASP A 52 -1.77 -19.37 7.53
C ASP A 52 -1.88 -19.47 5.99
N LEU A 53 -1.37 -18.47 5.25
CA LEU A 53 -1.32 -18.51 3.78
C LEU A 53 -0.50 -19.68 3.25
N SER A 54 0.51 -20.15 3.98
CA SER A 54 1.31 -21.33 3.59
C SER A 54 0.53 -22.62 3.57
N LEU A 55 -0.60 -22.66 4.28
CA LEU A 55 -1.51 -23.81 4.34
C LEU A 55 -2.49 -23.88 3.16
N LEU A 56 -2.56 -22.78 2.37
CA LEU A 56 -3.49 -22.64 1.24
C LEU A 56 -2.86 -23.03 -0.11
N LYS A 57 -1.75 -23.78 -0.11
CA LYS A 57 -1.10 -24.22 -1.36
C LYS A 57 -2.07 -25.09 -2.18
N GLY A 58 -2.21 -24.74 -3.46
CA GLY A 58 -3.15 -25.37 -4.39
C GLY A 58 -4.54 -24.72 -4.43
N GLU A 59 -4.84 -23.81 -3.50
CA GLU A 59 -6.11 -23.09 -3.47
C GLU A 59 -6.09 -21.85 -4.38
N SER A 60 -7.29 -21.37 -4.73
CA SER A 60 -7.46 -20.16 -5.54
C SER A 60 -7.38 -18.89 -4.68
N MET A 61 -6.53 -17.94 -5.09
CA MET A 61 -6.26 -16.69 -4.37
C MET A 61 -6.37 -15.46 -5.27
N GLY A 62 -6.83 -14.33 -4.72
CA GLY A 62 -6.86 -13.02 -5.40
C GLY A 62 -5.74 -12.09 -4.93
N LEU A 63 -4.59 -12.07 -5.61
CA LEU A 63 -3.40 -11.32 -5.19
C LEU A 63 -3.09 -10.12 -6.10
N GLY A 64 -4.04 -9.70 -6.94
CA GLY A 64 -3.94 -8.52 -7.78
C GLY A 64 -4.04 -8.79 -9.27
N LYS A 65 -4.28 -7.72 -10.05
CA LYS A 65 -4.31 -7.80 -11.51
C LYS A 65 -2.95 -8.14 -12.07
N GLN A 66 -2.92 -8.82 -13.20
CA GLN A 66 -1.69 -9.02 -13.95
C GLN A 66 -0.98 -7.68 -14.24
N ASN A 67 0.32 -7.64 -14.08
CA ASN A 67 1.16 -6.43 -14.24
C ASN A 67 0.79 -5.26 -13.32
N SER A 68 0.11 -5.50 -12.20
CA SER A 68 -0.21 -4.45 -11.21
C SER A 68 0.83 -4.37 -10.11
N GLY A 69 0.95 -3.18 -9.49
CA GLY A 69 1.74 -3.00 -8.28
C GLY A 69 1.26 -3.87 -7.11
N THR A 70 -0.03 -4.19 -7.04
CA THR A 70 -0.60 -5.11 -6.04
C THR A 70 -0.01 -6.51 -6.18
N LEU A 71 -0.02 -7.08 -7.39
CA LEU A 71 0.56 -8.40 -7.64
C LEU A 71 2.05 -8.42 -7.36
N GLY A 72 2.77 -7.36 -7.78
CA GLY A 72 4.20 -7.22 -7.53
C GLY A 72 4.54 -7.15 -6.05
N SER A 73 3.82 -6.35 -5.26
CA SER A 73 3.97 -6.28 -3.80
C SER A 73 3.73 -7.62 -3.13
N ASN A 74 2.56 -8.24 -3.40
CA ASN A 74 2.20 -9.52 -2.81
C ASN A 74 3.22 -10.60 -3.16
N LYS A 75 3.74 -10.62 -4.40
CA LYS A 75 4.81 -11.55 -4.80
C LYS A 75 6.07 -11.37 -3.97
N VAL A 76 6.52 -10.13 -3.79
CA VAL A 76 7.74 -9.84 -3.04
C VAL A 76 7.58 -10.15 -1.56
N LEU A 77 6.46 -9.75 -0.96
CA LEU A 77 6.19 -9.96 0.46
C LEU A 77 6.06 -11.45 0.81
N LEU A 78 5.26 -12.18 0.04
CA LEU A 78 5.01 -13.59 0.30
C LEU A 78 6.23 -14.48 0.01
N ALA A 79 7.08 -14.07 -0.95
CA ALA A 79 8.36 -14.74 -1.18
C ALA A 79 9.28 -14.68 0.05
N GLY A 80 9.25 -13.59 0.84
CA GLY A 80 9.96 -13.48 2.11
C GLY A 80 9.50 -14.52 3.16
N LEU A 81 8.28 -15.01 3.06
CA LEU A 81 7.73 -16.09 3.88
C LEU A 81 7.91 -17.48 3.25
N GLY A 82 8.66 -17.60 2.15
CA GLY A 82 8.84 -18.86 1.43
C GLY A 82 7.63 -19.30 0.60
N ILE A 83 6.74 -18.38 0.25
CA ILE A 83 5.56 -18.63 -0.59
C ILE A 83 5.81 -18.08 -2.00
N ASP A 84 5.87 -18.94 -3.00
CA ASP A 84 5.88 -18.54 -4.41
C ASP A 84 4.44 -18.49 -4.93
N ILE A 85 3.89 -17.28 -5.04
CA ILE A 85 2.50 -17.09 -5.45
C ILE A 85 2.19 -17.63 -6.86
N GLY A 86 3.21 -17.79 -7.71
CA GLY A 86 3.03 -18.27 -9.08
C GLY A 86 2.90 -19.79 -9.18
N SER A 87 3.46 -20.53 -8.22
CA SER A 87 3.41 -21.99 -8.18
C SER A 87 2.55 -22.53 -7.05
N ASP A 88 2.41 -21.78 -5.95
CA ASP A 88 1.71 -22.25 -4.76
C ASP A 88 0.19 -22.02 -4.82
N PHE A 89 -0.30 -21.07 -5.67
CA PHE A 89 -1.72 -20.74 -5.74
C PHE A 89 -2.25 -20.74 -7.19
N ASP A 90 -3.55 -21.00 -7.33
CA ASP A 90 -4.29 -20.66 -8.54
C ASP A 90 -4.73 -19.19 -8.47
N LEU A 91 -4.16 -18.33 -9.33
CA LEU A 91 -4.31 -16.89 -9.18
C LEU A 91 -5.50 -16.34 -9.97
N LEU A 92 -6.48 -15.77 -9.27
CA LEU A 92 -7.46 -14.87 -9.87
C LEU A 92 -6.85 -13.48 -10.07
N HIS A 93 -6.58 -13.12 -11.32
CA HIS A 93 -6.05 -11.80 -11.70
C HIS A 93 -7.17 -10.76 -11.83
N ALA A 94 -7.59 -10.17 -10.72
CA ALA A 94 -8.70 -9.22 -10.68
C ALA A 94 -8.37 -7.95 -9.87
N GLY A 95 -9.21 -6.92 -10.00
CA GLY A 95 -9.15 -5.75 -9.13
C GLY A 95 -9.89 -6.00 -7.81
N TYR A 96 -9.78 -5.09 -6.86
CA TYR A 96 -10.28 -5.26 -5.48
C TYR A 96 -11.76 -5.63 -5.37
N GLY A 97 -12.64 -4.95 -6.13
CA GLY A 97 -14.08 -5.26 -6.14
C GLY A 97 -14.38 -6.68 -6.62
N PRO A 98 -14.00 -7.05 -7.86
CA PRO A 98 -14.17 -8.41 -8.35
C PRO A 98 -13.49 -9.49 -7.49
N THR A 99 -12.34 -9.20 -6.87
CA THR A 99 -11.69 -10.12 -5.92
C THR A 99 -12.56 -10.34 -4.69
N ALA A 100 -13.10 -9.27 -4.10
CA ALA A 100 -14.02 -9.37 -2.96
C ALA A 100 -15.32 -10.12 -3.33
N ASP A 101 -15.86 -9.89 -4.53
CA ASP A 101 -17.04 -10.61 -5.02
C ASP A 101 -16.74 -12.11 -5.24
N ALA A 102 -15.55 -12.46 -5.73
CA ALA A 102 -15.12 -13.85 -5.88
C ALA A 102 -14.98 -14.56 -4.52
N MET A 103 -14.44 -13.88 -3.49
CA MET A 103 -14.41 -14.41 -2.12
C MET A 103 -15.82 -14.62 -1.57
N ALA A 104 -16.72 -13.64 -1.73
CA ALA A 104 -18.11 -13.73 -1.27
C ALA A 104 -18.85 -14.92 -1.88
N ASN A 105 -18.53 -15.28 -3.12
CA ASN A 105 -19.10 -16.40 -3.86
C ASN A 105 -18.40 -17.74 -3.64
N GLY A 106 -17.31 -17.77 -2.84
CA GLY A 106 -16.52 -18.99 -2.59
C GLY A 106 -15.66 -19.46 -3.77
N ASN A 107 -15.41 -18.59 -4.76
CA ASN A 107 -14.58 -18.90 -5.92
C ASN A 107 -13.08 -18.82 -5.61
N ILE A 108 -12.71 -18.09 -4.57
CA ILE A 108 -11.35 -17.99 -4.03
C ILE A 108 -11.41 -18.00 -2.50
N VAL A 109 -10.39 -18.56 -1.87
CA VAL A 109 -10.34 -18.72 -0.41
C VAL A 109 -9.67 -17.56 0.32
N GLY A 110 -8.94 -16.73 -0.38
CA GLY A 110 -8.24 -15.58 0.22
C GLY A 110 -7.82 -14.51 -0.77
N ALA A 111 -7.40 -13.39 -0.23
CA ALA A 111 -6.97 -12.23 -1.01
C ALA A 111 -5.91 -11.39 -0.29
N GLY A 112 -5.07 -10.70 -1.09
CA GLY A 112 -4.20 -9.60 -0.65
C GLY A 112 -4.64 -8.29 -1.31
N ILE A 113 -5.19 -7.36 -0.52
CA ILE A 113 -5.79 -6.10 -0.99
C ILE A 113 -5.08 -4.91 -0.32
N PRO A 114 -3.88 -4.51 -0.80
CA PRO A 114 -3.16 -3.38 -0.24
C PRO A 114 -3.82 -2.04 -0.61
N SER A 115 -4.27 -1.30 0.41
CA SER A 115 -4.89 0.03 0.24
C SER A 115 -5.05 0.74 1.58
N GLY A 116 -5.43 2.02 1.56
CA GLY A 116 -5.75 2.77 2.80
C GLY A 116 -7.05 2.26 3.43
N PRO A 117 -7.03 1.75 4.68
CA PRO A 117 -8.24 1.33 5.38
C PRO A 117 -9.09 2.54 5.81
N PRO A 118 -10.45 2.42 5.86
CA PRO A 118 -11.22 1.27 5.38
C PRO A 118 -11.32 1.22 3.84
N THR A 119 -11.05 0.04 3.29
CA THR A 119 -11.16 -0.23 1.85
C THR A 119 -12.58 -0.64 1.50
N GLY A 120 -13.19 0.03 0.52
CA GLY A 120 -14.60 -0.21 0.17
C GLY A 120 -14.92 -1.66 -0.21
N ALA A 121 -14.02 -2.33 -0.94
CA ALA A 121 -14.19 -3.74 -1.32
C ALA A 121 -14.22 -4.67 -0.09
N ILE A 122 -13.30 -4.47 0.87
CA ILE A 122 -13.25 -5.23 2.12
C ILE A 122 -14.48 -4.92 2.98
N THR A 123 -14.85 -3.64 3.10
CA THR A 123 -16.06 -3.23 3.83
C THR A 123 -17.30 -3.93 3.30
N LYS A 124 -17.50 -3.93 1.96
CA LYS A 124 -18.62 -4.63 1.31
C LYS A 124 -18.61 -6.13 1.61
N LEU A 125 -17.45 -6.77 1.43
CA LEU A 125 -17.27 -8.21 1.67
C LEU A 125 -17.65 -8.59 3.11
N MET A 126 -17.05 -7.89 4.08
CA MET A 126 -17.27 -8.20 5.51
C MET A 126 -18.67 -7.83 5.99
N SER A 127 -19.29 -6.78 5.45
CA SER A 127 -20.68 -6.43 5.76
C SER A 127 -21.67 -7.52 5.33
N ALA A 128 -21.50 -8.03 4.11
CA ALA A 128 -22.40 -9.02 3.53
C ALA A 128 -22.16 -10.44 4.07
N ASN A 129 -20.98 -10.70 4.64
CA ASN A 129 -20.52 -12.02 5.03
C ASN A 129 -19.91 -12.01 6.44
N GLN A 130 -20.63 -11.44 7.41
CA GLN A 130 -20.16 -11.32 8.79
C GLN A 130 -19.71 -12.67 9.35
N GLY A 131 -18.52 -12.68 9.93
CA GLY A 131 -17.92 -13.86 10.55
C GLY A 131 -17.45 -14.95 9.57
N LYS A 132 -17.37 -14.69 8.26
CA LYS A 132 -16.87 -15.66 7.29
C LYS A 132 -15.42 -15.43 6.86
N PHE A 133 -14.88 -14.23 7.08
CA PHE A 133 -13.54 -13.86 6.67
C PHE A 133 -12.76 -13.19 7.81
N THR A 134 -11.48 -13.45 7.86
CA THR A 134 -10.55 -12.88 8.84
C THR A 134 -9.44 -12.12 8.13
N LEU A 135 -9.15 -10.91 8.63
CA LEU A 135 -7.93 -10.16 8.33
C LEU A 135 -6.78 -10.78 9.12
N LEU A 136 -5.70 -11.14 8.44
CA LEU A 136 -4.54 -11.78 9.06
C LEU A 136 -3.57 -10.76 9.63
N ASN A 137 -3.00 -11.08 10.78
CA ASN A 137 -1.93 -10.31 11.40
C ASN A 137 -0.58 -10.59 10.73
N VAL A 138 0.30 -9.60 10.78
CA VAL A 138 1.73 -9.72 10.47
C VAL A 138 2.50 -9.47 11.76
N THR A 139 3.30 -10.41 12.20
CA THR A 139 4.18 -10.26 13.37
C THR A 139 5.45 -9.47 13.01
N ALA A 140 6.20 -9.01 14.01
CA ALA A 140 7.47 -8.32 13.77
C ALA A 140 8.49 -9.19 13.02
N ASP A 141 8.56 -10.48 13.35
CA ASP A 141 9.45 -11.44 12.67
C ASP A 141 9.02 -11.66 11.21
N GLN A 142 7.70 -11.77 10.98
CA GLN A 142 7.14 -11.88 9.62
C GLN A 142 7.39 -10.60 8.82
N LEU A 143 7.24 -9.41 9.42
CA LEU A 143 7.62 -8.15 8.77
C LEU A 143 9.08 -8.17 8.34
N ALA A 144 10.01 -8.55 9.22
CA ALA A 144 11.44 -8.62 8.90
C ALA A 144 11.71 -9.57 7.72
N GLN A 145 11.07 -10.75 7.71
CA GLN A 145 11.19 -11.72 6.61
C GLN A 145 10.58 -11.17 5.30
N MET A 146 9.37 -10.61 5.36
CA MET A 146 8.65 -10.04 4.22
C MET A 146 9.36 -8.84 3.61
N ASP A 147 9.93 -7.97 4.45
CA ASP A 147 10.70 -6.80 4.00
C ASP A 147 12.08 -7.18 3.48
N GLY A 148 12.77 -8.16 4.09
CA GLY A 148 14.06 -8.68 3.64
C GLY A 148 15.12 -7.58 3.53
N ASP A 149 15.31 -6.80 4.59
CA ASP A 149 16.27 -5.70 4.74
C ASP A 149 16.10 -4.53 3.75
N ARG A 150 14.97 -4.45 3.05
CA ARG A 150 14.70 -3.36 2.10
C ARG A 150 14.31 -2.06 2.79
N ASN A 151 13.85 -2.12 4.04
CA ASN A 151 13.36 -0.98 4.83
C ASN A 151 12.25 -0.19 4.14
N LEU A 152 11.36 -0.89 3.42
CA LEU A 152 10.27 -0.31 2.64
C LEU A 152 8.91 -0.44 3.32
N TRP A 153 8.74 -1.41 4.22
CA TRP A 153 7.50 -1.61 4.96
C TRP A 153 7.70 -1.33 6.45
N THR A 154 6.72 -0.68 7.02
CA THR A 154 6.70 -0.33 8.45
C THR A 154 5.50 -0.98 9.13
N PRO A 155 5.55 -1.22 10.45
CA PRO A 155 4.39 -1.69 11.21
C PRO A 155 3.20 -0.74 11.06
N TYR A 156 2.01 -1.31 10.95
CA TYR A 156 0.74 -0.57 10.92
C TYR A 156 -0.34 -1.35 11.68
N THR A 157 -1.21 -0.64 12.38
CA THR A 157 -2.35 -1.25 13.07
C THR A 157 -3.66 -0.77 12.44
N ILE A 158 -4.46 -1.69 11.96
CA ILE A 158 -5.85 -1.45 11.58
C ILE A 158 -6.68 -1.55 12.86
N ALA A 159 -7.17 -0.42 13.34
CA ALA A 159 -7.90 -0.36 14.61
C ALA A 159 -9.18 -1.21 14.58
N ALA A 160 -9.52 -1.80 15.71
CA ALA A 160 -10.77 -2.51 15.92
C ALA A 160 -11.98 -1.67 15.45
N GLY A 161 -12.96 -2.31 14.84
CA GLY A 161 -14.14 -1.63 14.30
C GLY A 161 -13.93 -0.89 12.99
N THR A 162 -12.74 -0.95 12.37
CA THR A 162 -12.51 -0.40 11.03
C THR A 162 -13.37 -1.07 9.98
N TYR A 163 -13.55 -2.38 10.10
CA TYR A 163 -14.43 -3.17 9.23
C TYR A 163 -15.56 -3.84 10.00
N PRO A 164 -16.72 -4.08 9.38
CA PRO A 164 -17.81 -4.81 10.00
C PRO A 164 -17.39 -6.20 10.49
N GLY A 165 -17.65 -6.51 11.76
CA GLY A 165 -17.27 -7.78 12.37
C GLY A 165 -15.81 -7.90 12.82
N GLN A 166 -14.97 -6.92 12.56
CA GLN A 166 -13.60 -6.85 13.07
C GLN A 166 -13.60 -6.28 14.50
N SER A 167 -13.57 -7.15 15.49
CA SER A 167 -13.66 -6.75 16.92
C SER A 167 -12.32 -6.44 17.57
N ASN A 168 -11.20 -6.86 16.95
CA ASN A 168 -9.84 -6.67 17.47
C ASN A 168 -9.00 -5.84 16.52
N ASP A 169 -7.95 -5.21 17.05
CA ASP A 169 -6.90 -4.63 16.23
C ASP A 169 -6.26 -5.69 15.35
N VAL A 170 -5.88 -5.31 14.13
CA VAL A 170 -5.11 -6.15 13.21
C VAL A 170 -3.76 -5.48 12.98
N ASN A 171 -2.70 -6.10 13.51
CA ASN A 171 -1.35 -5.67 13.24
C ASN A 171 -0.94 -6.13 11.85
N THR A 172 -0.48 -5.22 11.04
CA THR A 172 -0.06 -5.48 9.66
C THR A 172 1.12 -4.58 9.30
N ILE A 173 1.37 -4.43 8.02
CA ILE A 173 2.46 -3.62 7.49
C ILE A 173 1.94 -2.64 6.45
N ALA A 174 2.62 -1.53 6.30
CA ALA A 174 2.28 -0.50 5.33
C ALA A 174 3.51 0.10 4.69
N GLN A 175 3.31 0.64 3.50
CA GLN A 175 4.27 1.52 2.85
C GLN A 175 3.55 2.78 2.38
N PRO A 176 4.23 3.94 2.36
CA PRO A 176 3.61 5.15 1.91
C PRO A 176 3.34 5.15 0.40
N ASN A 177 2.30 5.87 -0.01
CA ASN A 177 2.14 6.31 -1.38
C ASN A 177 2.66 7.75 -1.49
N PHE A 178 3.30 8.08 -2.58
CA PHE A 178 3.71 9.45 -2.84
C PHE A 178 3.30 9.90 -4.24
N LEU A 179 3.11 11.21 -4.38
CA LEU A 179 2.88 11.84 -5.66
C LEU A 179 4.22 12.13 -6.32
N ALA A 180 4.39 11.64 -7.55
CA ALA A 180 5.61 11.83 -8.32
C ALA A 180 5.35 12.49 -9.66
N VAL A 181 6.35 13.23 -10.14
CA VAL A 181 6.38 13.89 -11.44
C VAL A 181 7.74 13.68 -12.11
N ASN A 182 7.82 14.01 -13.39
CA ASN A 182 9.09 14.11 -14.10
C ASN A 182 9.75 15.46 -13.76
N ASP A 183 11.09 15.51 -13.72
CA ASP A 183 11.84 16.74 -13.45
C ASP A 183 11.70 17.82 -14.54
N SER A 184 11.27 17.44 -15.73
CA SER A 184 10.97 18.35 -16.84
C SER A 184 9.63 19.09 -16.70
N VAL A 185 8.80 18.76 -15.70
CA VAL A 185 7.56 19.51 -15.45
C VAL A 185 7.92 20.93 -14.96
N ASN A 186 7.16 21.92 -15.42
CA ASN A 186 7.44 23.31 -15.06
C ASN A 186 7.39 23.51 -13.54
N GLU A 187 8.38 24.25 -13.00
CA GLU A 187 8.49 24.51 -11.56
C GLU A 187 7.25 25.19 -11.00
N GLN A 188 6.73 26.21 -11.71
CA GLN A 188 5.56 26.95 -11.27
C GLN A 188 4.31 26.07 -11.21
N ASP A 189 4.15 25.13 -12.16
CA ASP A 189 3.01 24.23 -12.19
C ASP A 189 3.03 23.26 -11.00
N VAL A 190 4.21 22.71 -10.67
CA VAL A 190 4.35 21.82 -9.51
C VAL A 190 4.19 22.58 -8.20
N TYR A 191 4.68 23.81 -8.11
CA TYR A 191 4.44 24.69 -6.96
C TYR A 191 2.94 24.92 -6.75
N LEU A 192 2.21 25.30 -7.80
CA LEU A 192 0.76 25.55 -7.74
C LEU A 192 -0.02 24.26 -7.41
N LEU A 193 0.38 23.14 -7.96
CA LEU A 193 -0.21 21.83 -7.65
C LEU A 193 -0.03 21.50 -6.16
N THR A 194 1.18 21.63 -5.62
CA THR A 194 1.48 21.34 -4.22
C THR A 194 0.69 22.27 -3.30
N LYS A 195 0.68 23.56 -3.61
CA LYS A 195 -0.08 24.58 -2.89
C LYS A 195 -1.58 24.27 -2.90
N ALA A 196 -2.16 24.05 -4.07
CA ALA A 196 -3.58 23.74 -4.21
C ALA A 196 -3.98 22.49 -3.43
N LEU A 197 -3.13 21.47 -3.39
CA LEU A 197 -3.38 20.23 -2.67
C LEU A 197 -3.50 20.48 -1.16
N TYR A 198 -2.60 21.25 -0.57
CA TYR A 198 -2.60 21.52 0.87
C TYR A 198 -3.61 22.58 1.29
N GLU A 199 -3.83 23.61 0.48
CA GLU A 199 -4.86 24.61 0.74
C GLU A 199 -6.30 24.03 0.67
N ASN A 200 -6.50 22.96 -0.11
CA ASN A 200 -7.78 22.27 -0.24
C ASN A 200 -7.83 20.91 0.47
N LEU A 201 -6.88 20.63 1.36
CA LEU A 201 -6.81 19.35 2.05
C LEU A 201 -8.09 18.97 2.81
N PRO A 202 -8.80 19.89 3.52
CA PRO A 202 -10.06 19.58 4.17
C PRO A 202 -11.14 19.07 3.18
N PHE A 203 -11.18 19.61 1.97
CA PHE A 203 -12.10 19.15 0.91
C PHE A 203 -11.75 17.73 0.44
N LEU A 204 -10.47 17.44 0.23
CA LEU A 204 -9.99 16.10 -0.13
C LEU A 204 -10.30 15.08 0.96
N GLN A 205 -10.12 15.46 2.23
CA GLN A 205 -10.42 14.62 3.40
C GLN A 205 -11.93 14.32 3.56
N ALA A 206 -12.79 15.19 3.07
CA ALA A 206 -14.23 14.95 3.03
C ALA A 206 -14.62 13.93 1.94
N ILE A 207 -13.87 13.90 0.82
CA ILE A 207 -14.16 13.01 -0.32
C ILE A 207 -13.61 11.59 -0.06
N HIS A 208 -12.38 11.47 0.44
CA HIS A 208 -11.73 10.17 0.59
C HIS A 208 -11.08 10.02 1.96
N LYS A 209 -11.51 9.02 2.73
CA LYS A 209 -11.07 8.84 4.13
C LYS A 209 -9.56 8.65 4.28
N ALA A 210 -8.88 7.99 3.35
CA ALA A 210 -7.43 7.78 3.42
C ALA A 210 -6.64 9.10 3.41
N THR A 211 -7.15 10.15 2.77
CA THR A 211 -6.50 11.48 2.75
C THR A 211 -6.46 12.16 4.12
N LYS A 212 -7.20 11.66 5.13
CA LYS A 212 -7.09 12.14 6.51
C LYS A 212 -5.70 11.90 7.12
N ALA A 213 -4.93 10.97 6.56
CA ALA A 213 -3.54 10.73 6.95
C ALA A 213 -2.58 11.81 6.42
N MET A 214 -3.02 12.61 5.45
CA MET A 214 -2.19 13.67 4.86
C MET A 214 -2.17 14.90 5.76
N ASN A 215 -0.98 15.40 6.02
CA ASN A 215 -0.75 16.68 6.68
C ASN A 215 0.58 17.29 6.19
N ILE A 216 0.75 18.58 6.36
CA ILE A 216 1.91 19.31 5.88
C ILE A 216 3.19 18.91 6.62
N ASP A 217 3.10 18.59 7.91
CA ASP A 217 4.26 18.29 8.76
C ASP A 217 4.94 16.97 8.39
N SER A 218 4.16 16.02 7.85
CA SER A 218 4.65 14.71 7.39
C SER A 218 4.78 14.61 5.86
N ALA A 219 4.53 15.69 5.14
CA ALA A 219 4.43 15.73 3.68
C ALA A 219 5.66 15.21 2.92
N ILE A 220 6.84 15.31 3.53
CA ILE A 220 8.11 14.91 2.91
C ILE A 220 8.76 13.71 3.63
N SER A 221 8.11 13.14 4.63
CA SER A 221 8.66 12.04 5.43
C SER A 221 8.72 10.75 4.62
N GLY A 222 9.89 10.13 4.53
CA GLY A 222 10.09 8.84 3.86
C GLY A 222 9.96 8.88 2.33
N LEU A 223 10.08 10.05 1.70
CA LEU A 223 10.10 10.15 0.24
C LEU A 223 11.34 9.44 -0.34
N PRO A 224 11.18 8.58 -1.36
CA PRO A 224 12.27 7.74 -1.87
C PRO A 224 13.15 8.43 -2.92
N VAL A 225 12.75 9.58 -3.44
CA VAL A 225 13.47 10.35 -4.46
C VAL A 225 13.41 11.84 -4.15
N PRO A 226 14.38 12.65 -4.65
CA PRO A 226 14.41 14.10 -4.42
C PRO A 226 13.10 14.80 -4.77
N LEU A 227 12.84 15.89 -4.08
CA LEU A 227 11.70 16.76 -4.37
C LEU A 227 11.85 17.44 -5.73
N HIS A 228 10.72 17.67 -6.39
CA HIS A 228 10.68 18.60 -7.50
C HIS A 228 10.91 20.05 -7.00
N PRO A 229 11.69 20.90 -7.71
CA PRO A 229 11.97 22.26 -7.26
C PRO A 229 10.72 23.07 -6.87
N GLY A 230 9.62 22.92 -7.61
CA GLY A 230 8.35 23.59 -7.29
C GLY A 230 7.73 23.12 -5.96
N ALA A 231 7.80 21.83 -5.65
CA ALA A 231 7.35 21.31 -4.36
C ALA A 231 8.27 21.78 -3.22
N ALA A 232 9.59 21.73 -3.42
CA ALA A 232 10.57 22.20 -2.44
C ALA A 232 10.37 23.69 -2.13
N ARG A 233 10.07 24.53 -3.14
CA ARG A 233 9.76 25.95 -2.94
C ARG A 233 8.56 26.15 -2.04
N TYR A 234 7.46 25.42 -2.27
CA TYR A 234 6.28 25.50 -1.42
C TYR A 234 6.56 25.09 0.02
N TYR A 235 7.28 23.97 0.23
CA TYR A 235 7.60 23.52 1.59
C TYR A 235 8.51 24.51 2.34
N LYS A 236 9.48 25.13 1.67
CA LYS A 236 10.31 26.20 2.26
C LYS A 236 9.46 27.42 2.66
N GLU A 237 8.49 27.82 1.82
CA GLU A 237 7.54 28.89 2.14
C GLU A 237 6.69 28.56 3.38
N MET A 238 6.34 27.28 3.56
CA MET A 238 5.59 26.79 4.73
C MET A 238 6.48 26.54 5.97
N GLY A 239 7.78 26.83 5.89
CA GLY A 239 8.71 26.65 7.01
C GLY A 239 9.14 25.20 7.27
N ILE A 240 8.89 24.30 6.33
CA ILE A 240 9.31 22.90 6.45
C ILE A 240 10.81 22.78 6.17
N ASN A 241 11.54 22.18 7.11
CA ASN A 241 12.95 21.85 6.92
C ASN A 241 13.11 20.66 5.98
N ILE A 242 13.76 20.87 4.83
CA ILE A 242 13.96 19.83 3.80
C ILE A 242 15.34 19.21 4.01
N PRO A 243 15.43 17.90 4.28
CA PRO A 243 16.71 17.19 4.36
C PRO A 243 17.50 17.25 3.04
N ASP A 244 18.83 17.28 3.12
CA ASP A 244 19.72 17.41 1.96
C ASP A 244 19.51 16.33 0.88
N HIS A 245 19.19 15.10 1.29
CA HIS A 245 18.96 14.02 0.34
C HIS A 245 17.66 14.18 -0.49
N LEU A 246 16.80 15.13 -0.12
CA LEU A 246 15.58 15.48 -0.87
C LEU A 246 15.76 16.77 -1.72
N LEU A 247 16.89 17.42 -1.67
CA LEU A 247 17.27 18.56 -2.52
C LEU A 247 18.14 18.07 -3.67
#